data_affdd48fd42141c3ff108544e62824e1
#
_entry.id   affdd48fd42141c3ff108544e62824e1
#
_cell.length_a   1.000
_cell.length_b   1.000
_cell.length_c   1.000
_cell.angle_alpha   90.00
_cell.angle_beta   90.00
_cell.angle_gamma   90.00
#
_symmetry.space_group_name_H-M   'P 1'
#
loop_
_entity.id
_entity.type
_entity.pdbx_description
1 polymer ?
#
loop_
_entity_poly.entity_id
_entity_poly.type
_entity_poly.pdbx_seq_one_letter_code
_entity_poly.pdbx_strand_id
1 'polypeptide(L)'
;GKTGFKAKLSRELGRGVKLTTGVAYNSQQRDYRENFEVRNFRSGTSAQVRQAQNYDVLNSVYSATAQNYFPGRQVQWVSLAKIYDLYQEHPEYFTLNEANSYSGSVRPSKKLKETISVAYLRADWRTLQNRLWLVGGVRVESTTDKGEGPLDNIGATFVRDPNGNYVRDA
;
A
#
# COMPACT_ATOMS: atom_id res chain seq x y z
N GLY A 1 5.56 2.84 -13.88
CA GLY A 1 5.33 3.24 -15.27
C GLY A 1 4.22 2.42 -15.92
N LYS A 2 3.65 2.95 -16.98
CA LYS A 2 2.61 2.28 -17.79
C LYS A 2 2.98 2.39 -19.26
N THR A 3 2.94 1.27 -19.96
CA THR A 3 3.20 1.19 -21.40
C THR A 3 2.14 0.31 -22.04
N GLY A 4 1.61 0.73 -23.19
CA GLY A 4 0.62 -0.08 -23.88
C GLY A 4 0.43 0.38 -25.32
N PHE A 5 -0.05 -0.54 -26.14
CA PHE A 5 -0.47 -0.26 -27.49
C PHE A 5 -1.78 -1.00 -27.80
N LYS A 6 -2.52 -0.49 -28.79
CA LYS A 6 -3.70 -1.14 -29.37
C LYS A 6 -3.68 -0.97 -30.88
N ALA A 7 -4.03 -2.04 -31.56
CA ALA A 7 -4.26 -2.01 -33.01
C ALA A 7 -5.61 -2.65 -33.32
N LYS A 8 -6.33 -2.08 -34.27
CA LYS A 8 -7.64 -2.55 -34.71
C LYS A 8 -7.73 -2.46 -36.24
N LEU A 9 -8.18 -3.51 -36.86
CA LEU A 9 -8.48 -3.57 -38.26
C LEU A 9 -9.95 -3.98 -38.46
N SER A 10 -10.65 -3.31 -39.35
CA SER A 10 -12.02 -3.68 -39.73
C SER A 10 -12.13 -3.72 -41.26
N ARG A 11 -12.81 -4.74 -41.78
CA ARG A 11 -13.05 -4.90 -43.21
C ARG A 11 -14.49 -5.34 -43.46
N GLU A 12 -15.12 -4.72 -44.41
CA GLU A 12 -16.41 -5.14 -44.94
C GLU A 12 -16.19 -6.14 -46.07
N LEU A 13 -16.83 -7.30 -45.92
CA LEU A 13 -16.70 -8.42 -46.84
C LEU A 13 -17.84 -8.48 -47.90
N GLY A 14 -18.76 -7.54 -47.86
CA GLY A 14 -19.98 -7.54 -48.63
C GLY A 14 -21.13 -8.33 -47.98
N ARG A 15 -22.32 -8.29 -48.59
CA ARG A 15 -23.55 -8.94 -48.10
C ARG A 15 -23.89 -8.64 -46.63
N GLY A 16 -23.54 -7.45 -46.17
CA GLY A 16 -23.80 -7.00 -44.80
C GLY A 16 -22.89 -7.57 -43.72
N VAL A 17 -21.80 -8.21 -44.10
CA VAL A 17 -20.80 -8.81 -43.21
C VAL A 17 -19.62 -7.85 -42.99
N LYS A 18 -19.31 -7.57 -41.74
CA LYS A 18 -18.13 -6.80 -41.33
C LYS A 18 -17.32 -7.64 -40.34
N LEU A 19 -16.04 -7.82 -40.63
CA LEU A 19 -15.09 -8.41 -39.69
C LEU A 19 -14.24 -7.33 -39.02
N THR A 20 -14.01 -7.51 -37.73
CA THR A 20 -13.14 -6.64 -36.93
C THR A 20 -12.18 -7.52 -36.14
N THR A 21 -10.90 -7.29 -36.26
CA THR A 21 -9.86 -7.91 -35.43
C THR A 21 -9.05 -6.86 -34.71
N GLY A 22 -8.48 -7.23 -33.61
CA GLY A 22 -7.60 -6.33 -32.90
C GLY A 22 -6.73 -7.04 -31.87
N VAL A 23 -5.65 -6.35 -31.55
CA VAL A 23 -4.72 -6.76 -30.50
C VAL A 23 -4.49 -5.60 -29.55
N ALA A 24 -4.26 -5.91 -28.29
CA ALA A 24 -3.86 -4.95 -27.30
C ALA A 24 -2.79 -5.54 -26.39
N TYR A 25 -1.86 -4.71 -26.01
CA TYR A 25 -0.86 -5.01 -25.00
C TYR A 25 -0.81 -3.88 -24.00
N ASN A 26 -0.82 -4.20 -22.72
CA ASN A 26 -0.71 -3.24 -21.64
C ASN A 26 0.21 -3.80 -20.56
N SER A 27 1.25 -3.06 -20.21
CA SER A 27 2.15 -3.39 -19.12
C SER A 27 2.16 -2.24 -18.13
N GLN A 28 1.87 -2.55 -16.87
CA GLN A 28 1.87 -1.59 -15.77
C GLN A 28 2.83 -2.06 -14.69
N GLN A 29 3.72 -1.19 -14.26
CA GLN A 29 4.63 -1.43 -13.15
C GLN A 29 4.38 -0.40 -12.06
N ARG A 30 4.26 -0.87 -10.84
CA ARG A 30 4.17 -0.06 -9.63
C ARG A 30 5.31 -0.46 -8.70
N ASP A 31 6.05 0.52 -8.22
CA ASP A 31 7.07 0.37 -7.18
C ASP A 31 6.61 1.22 -6.00
N TYR A 32 6.31 0.56 -4.91
CA TYR A 32 5.92 1.21 -3.66
C TYR A 32 7.03 1.01 -2.65
N ARG A 33 7.52 2.11 -2.11
CA ARG A 33 8.51 2.14 -1.04
C ARG A 33 7.91 2.88 0.14
N GLU A 34 7.90 2.24 1.28
CA GLU A 34 7.51 2.86 2.53
C GLU A 34 8.76 3.38 3.23
N ASN A 35 8.65 4.58 3.81
CA ASN A 35 9.62 5.10 4.75
C ASN A 35 8.93 5.27 6.10
N PHE A 36 9.23 4.38 7.01
CA PHE A 36 8.58 4.29 8.31
C PHE A 36 9.62 4.41 9.41
N GLU A 37 9.37 5.27 10.38
CA GLU A 37 10.26 5.51 11.50
C GLU A 37 9.52 5.32 12.82
N VAL A 38 10.07 4.47 13.68
CA VAL A 38 9.55 4.21 15.02
C VAL A 38 10.51 4.81 16.04
N ARG A 39 9.99 5.64 16.90
CA ARG A 39 10.72 6.19 18.03
C ARG A 39 10.07 5.76 19.33
N ASN A 40 10.86 5.23 20.23
CA ASN A 40 10.44 4.86 21.57
C ASN A 40 10.64 6.04 22.50
N PHE A 41 9.59 6.43 23.23
CA PHE A 41 9.71 7.41 24.29
C PHE A 41 10.45 6.79 25.48
N ARG A 42 11.55 7.40 25.87
CA ARG A 42 12.44 6.90 26.93
C ARG A 42 12.87 7.97 27.93
N SER A 43 12.09 9.04 28.07
CA SER A 43 12.35 10.02 29.13
C SER A 43 12.21 9.39 30.51
N GLY A 44 13.19 9.61 31.36
CA GLY A 44 13.21 9.10 32.73
C GLY A 44 13.54 7.63 32.89
N THR A 45 13.75 7.21 34.13
CA THR A 45 14.25 5.87 34.49
C THR A 45 13.15 4.89 34.87
N SER A 46 11.93 5.33 35.14
CA SER A 46 10.84 4.47 35.58
C SER A 46 9.59 4.58 34.71
N ALA A 47 8.74 3.54 34.73
CA ALA A 47 7.47 3.54 34.04
C ALA A 47 6.52 4.66 34.53
N GLN A 48 6.59 5.02 35.80
CA GLN A 48 5.79 6.07 36.41
C GLN A 48 6.17 7.46 35.89
N VAL A 49 7.46 7.71 35.68
CA VAL A 49 7.96 8.97 35.09
C VAL A 49 7.54 9.11 33.64
N ARG A 50 7.44 8.00 32.91
CA ARG A 50 7.07 7.98 31.48
C ARG A 50 5.58 8.03 31.20
N GLN A 51 4.76 8.34 32.18
CA GLN A 51 3.32 8.48 31.97
C GLN A 51 2.98 9.76 31.18
N ALA A 52 2.07 9.64 30.22
CA ALA A 52 1.68 10.73 29.31
C ALA A 52 1.22 12.01 30.05
N GLN A 53 0.61 11.86 31.23
CA GLN A 53 0.15 12.99 32.07
C GLN A 53 1.29 13.88 32.56
N ASN A 54 2.52 13.37 32.65
CA ASN A 54 3.67 14.12 33.15
C ASN A 54 4.29 15.03 32.06
N TYR A 55 3.82 14.92 30.82
CA TYR A 55 4.38 15.61 29.66
C TYR A 55 3.36 16.47 28.91
N ASP A 56 2.20 16.70 29.49
CA ASP A 56 1.08 17.45 28.88
C ASP A 56 0.67 16.97 27.46
N VAL A 57 0.87 15.70 27.16
CA VAL A 57 0.54 15.13 25.85
C VAL A 57 -0.89 14.56 25.78
N LEU A 58 -1.70 14.75 26.81
CA LEU A 58 -3.08 14.27 26.82
C LEU A 58 -3.99 15.16 25.97
N ASN A 59 -4.92 14.53 25.30
CA ASN A 59 -6.02 15.22 24.60
C ASN A 59 -7.10 15.58 25.63
N SER A 60 -7.19 16.85 25.99
CA SER A 60 -8.13 17.33 27.01
C SER A 60 -9.59 17.15 26.61
N VAL A 61 -9.94 17.28 25.35
CA VAL A 61 -11.32 17.14 24.85
C VAL A 61 -11.77 15.68 24.94
N TYR A 62 -11.01 14.76 24.36
CA TYR A 62 -11.38 13.35 24.36
C TYR A 62 -11.24 12.72 25.74
N SER A 63 -10.25 13.08 26.53
CA SER A 63 -10.11 12.59 27.91
C SER A 63 -11.24 13.04 28.84
N ALA A 64 -11.86 14.18 28.56
CA ALA A 64 -12.99 14.68 29.34
C ALA A 64 -14.36 14.15 28.86
N THR A 65 -14.51 13.87 27.55
CA THR A 65 -15.82 13.60 26.92
C THR A 65 -15.96 12.19 26.36
N ALA A 66 -14.88 11.42 26.27
CA ALA A 66 -14.96 10.06 25.70
C ALA A 66 -15.84 9.16 26.55
N GLN A 67 -16.81 8.53 25.92
CA GLN A 67 -17.66 7.54 26.56
C GLN A 67 -16.81 6.34 27.00
N ASN A 68 -16.89 6.03 28.29
CA ASN A 68 -16.24 4.87 28.85
C ASN A 68 -17.02 3.60 28.48
N TYR A 69 -16.44 2.76 27.65
CA TYR A 69 -16.93 1.38 27.48
C TYR A 69 -16.75 0.53 28.75
N PHE A 70 -15.95 1.02 29.70
CA PHE A 70 -15.68 0.35 30.98
C PHE A 70 -16.22 1.21 32.12
N PRO A 71 -17.32 0.81 32.80
CA PRO A 71 -17.86 1.53 33.93
C PRO A 71 -16.80 1.78 35.01
N GLY A 72 -16.67 3.03 35.44
CA GLY A 72 -15.77 3.44 36.52
C GLY A 72 -14.31 3.69 36.12
N ARG A 73 -13.94 3.65 34.82
CA ARG A 73 -12.59 3.99 34.36
C ARG A 73 -12.63 5.08 33.30
N GLN A 74 -11.91 6.13 33.52
CA GLN A 74 -11.69 7.19 32.53
C GLN A 74 -10.49 6.83 31.66
N VAL A 75 -10.68 6.74 30.34
CA VAL A 75 -9.60 6.48 29.40
C VAL A 75 -8.93 7.80 29.06
N GLN A 76 -7.62 7.85 29.27
CA GLN A 76 -6.81 8.99 28.86
C GLN A 76 -6.35 8.80 27.41
N TRP A 77 -6.69 9.75 26.55
CA TRP A 77 -6.28 9.74 25.14
C TRP A 77 -5.07 10.65 24.97
N VAL A 78 -4.09 10.15 24.24
CA VAL A 78 -2.90 10.90 23.88
C VAL A 78 -3.15 11.71 22.61
N SER A 79 -2.68 12.95 22.58
CA SER A 79 -2.71 13.81 21.40
C SER A 79 -1.45 13.60 20.57
N LEU A 80 -1.62 13.16 19.32
CA LEU A 80 -0.49 12.97 18.38
C LEU A 80 0.22 14.31 18.09
N ALA A 81 -0.52 15.41 18.01
CA ALA A 81 0.06 16.73 17.80
C ALA A 81 0.98 17.11 18.97
N LYS A 82 0.49 16.99 20.23
CA LYS A 82 1.29 17.28 21.42
C LYS A 82 2.52 16.36 21.56
N ILE A 83 2.42 15.08 21.17
CA ILE A 83 3.60 14.19 21.12
C ILE A 83 4.61 14.71 20.10
N TYR A 84 4.14 15.15 18.92
CA TYR A 84 5.03 15.69 17.92
C TYR A 84 5.72 16.98 18.38
N ASP A 85 4.98 17.87 19.03
CA ASP A 85 5.52 19.10 19.64
C ASP A 85 6.57 18.75 20.70
N LEU A 86 6.27 17.80 21.60
CA LEU A 86 7.22 17.29 22.59
C LEU A 86 8.49 16.70 21.93
N TYR A 87 8.33 16.00 20.81
CA TYR A 87 9.49 15.49 20.07
C TYR A 87 10.34 16.61 19.45
N GLN A 88 9.72 17.67 18.98
CA GLN A 88 10.45 18.83 18.44
C GLN A 88 11.22 19.59 19.53
N GLU A 89 10.62 19.73 20.71
CA GLU A 89 11.22 20.44 21.85
C GLU A 89 12.25 19.59 22.59
N HIS A 90 12.02 18.27 22.69
CA HIS A 90 12.81 17.32 23.45
C HIS A 90 13.13 16.04 22.68
N PRO A 91 13.89 16.12 21.57
CA PRO A 91 14.22 14.93 20.78
C PRO A 91 14.99 13.87 21.56
N GLU A 92 15.73 14.27 22.61
CA GLU A 92 16.47 13.39 23.50
C GLU A 92 15.58 12.43 24.33
N TYR A 93 14.28 12.73 24.43
CA TYR A 93 13.31 11.82 25.09
C TYR A 93 12.94 10.62 24.23
N PHE A 94 13.33 10.64 22.96
CA PHE A 94 12.93 9.63 21.98
C PHE A 94 14.15 8.91 21.43
N THR A 95 14.11 7.60 21.43
CA THR A 95 15.16 6.75 20.87
C THR A 95 14.65 6.07 19.63
N LEU A 96 15.42 6.17 18.53
CA LEU A 96 15.09 5.46 17.30
C LEU A 96 15.10 3.94 17.54
N ASN A 97 14.02 3.28 17.15
CA ASN A 97 13.94 1.83 17.11
C ASN A 97 14.24 1.37 15.68
N GLU A 98 15.51 1.13 15.41
CA GLU A 98 15.98 0.81 14.05
C GLU A 98 15.35 -0.47 13.49
N ALA A 99 15.25 -1.52 14.31
CA ALA A 99 14.68 -2.79 13.86
C ALA A 99 13.20 -2.67 13.47
N ASN A 100 12.40 -1.99 14.30
CA ASN A 100 10.98 -1.77 13.98
C ASN A 100 10.80 -0.79 12.83
N SER A 101 11.66 0.23 12.70
CA SER A 101 11.66 1.15 11.57
C SER A 101 12.00 0.44 10.27
N TYR A 102 13.00 -0.44 10.30
CA TYR A 102 13.35 -1.30 9.18
C TYR A 102 12.18 -2.21 8.76
N SER A 103 11.62 -2.99 9.68
CA SER A 103 10.48 -3.86 9.39
C SER A 103 9.27 -3.08 8.88
N GLY A 104 8.97 -1.93 9.49
CA GLY A 104 7.87 -1.06 9.06
C GLY A 104 8.06 -0.49 7.67
N SER A 105 9.31 -0.26 7.24
CA SER A 105 9.63 0.20 5.89
C SER A 105 9.66 -0.95 4.88
N VAL A 106 10.17 -2.12 5.29
CA VAL A 106 10.39 -3.27 4.39
C VAL A 106 9.10 -4.00 4.06
N ARG A 107 8.29 -4.34 5.08
CA ARG A 107 7.06 -5.14 4.91
C ARG A 107 6.06 -4.58 3.89
N PRO A 108 5.72 -3.29 3.88
CA PRO A 108 4.79 -2.75 2.90
C PRO A 108 5.45 -2.49 1.55
N SER A 109 6.79 -2.41 1.47
CA SER A 109 7.52 -2.15 0.23
C SER A 109 7.38 -3.30 -0.74
N LYS A 110 6.96 -2.99 -1.98
CA LYS A 110 6.70 -4.00 -3.01
C LYS A 110 6.79 -3.42 -4.40
N LYS A 111 7.15 -4.29 -5.34
CA LYS A 111 7.13 -3.99 -6.76
C LYS A 111 6.18 -4.96 -7.44
N LEU A 112 5.23 -4.43 -8.18
CA LEU A 112 4.23 -5.20 -8.90
C LEU A 112 4.35 -4.86 -10.39
N LYS A 113 4.33 -5.87 -11.23
CA LYS A 113 4.25 -5.73 -12.68
C LYS A 113 3.11 -6.60 -13.20
N GLU A 114 2.12 -5.97 -13.80
CA GLU A 114 1.03 -6.61 -14.51
C GLU A 114 1.24 -6.44 -15.99
N THR A 115 1.04 -7.51 -16.76
CA THR A 115 1.08 -7.49 -18.22
C THR A 115 -0.15 -8.18 -18.76
N ILE A 116 -0.93 -7.47 -19.57
CA ILE A 116 -2.16 -7.95 -20.20
C ILE A 116 -1.97 -7.95 -21.71
N SER A 117 -2.18 -9.10 -22.35
CA SER A 117 -2.17 -9.27 -23.78
C SER A 117 -3.54 -9.75 -24.25
N VAL A 118 -4.08 -9.12 -25.25
CA VAL A 118 -5.43 -9.40 -25.78
C VAL A 118 -5.38 -9.54 -27.28
N ALA A 119 -6.09 -10.53 -27.80
CA ALA A 119 -6.43 -10.64 -29.21
C ALA A 119 -7.92 -10.96 -29.34
N TYR A 120 -8.57 -10.42 -30.35
CA TYR A 120 -9.98 -10.69 -30.60
C TYR A 120 -10.31 -10.68 -32.10
N LEU A 121 -11.35 -11.43 -32.44
CA LEU A 121 -12.02 -11.41 -33.74
C LEU A 121 -13.51 -11.26 -33.48
N ARG A 122 -14.14 -10.33 -34.18
CA ARG A 122 -15.57 -10.05 -34.13
C ARG A 122 -16.13 -10.02 -35.54
N ALA A 123 -17.30 -10.63 -35.71
CA ALA A 123 -18.11 -10.57 -36.92
C ALA A 123 -19.42 -9.87 -36.61
N ASP A 124 -19.77 -8.92 -37.44
CA ASP A 124 -21.07 -8.26 -37.45
C ASP A 124 -21.74 -8.65 -38.78
N TRP A 125 -22.96 -9.15 -38.72
CA TRP A 125 -23.74 -9.51 -39.91
C TRP A 125 -25.10 -8.87 -39.86
N ARG A 126 -25.38 -8.08 -40.89
CA ARG A 126 -26.69 -7.48 -41.12
C ARG A 126 -27.40 -8.16 -42.26
N THR A 127 -28.60 -8.68 -42.00
CA THR A 127 -29.37 -9.45 -42.97
C THR A 127 -30.85 -9.02 -42.94
N LEU A 128 -31.68 -9.63 -43.80
CA LEU A 128 -33.11 -9.28 -43.93
C LEU A 128 -33.35 -7.78 -44.16
N GLN A 129 -32.68 -7.16 -45.14
CA GLN A 129 -32.76 -5.73 -45.40
C GLN A 129 -32.48 -4.84 -44.17
N ASN A 130 -31.45 -5.21 -43.41
CA ASN A 130 -31.01 -4.57 -42.14
C ASN A 130 -31.99 -4.72 -40.96
N ARG A 131 -33.02 -5.58 -41.07
CA ARG A 131 -33.93 -5.86 -39.96
C ARG A 131 -33.36 -6.77 -38.89
N LEU A 132 -32.36 -7.55 -39.24
CA LEU A 132 -31.66 -8.44 -38.30
C LEU A 132 -30.18 -8.13 -38.28
N TRP A 133 -29.67 -7.86 -37.09
CA TRP A 133 -28.25 -7.67 -36.83
C TRP A 133 -27.74 -8.72 -35.85
N LEU A 134 -26.83 -9.56 -36.32
CA LEU A 134 -26.15 -10.59 -35.53
C LEU A 134 -24.71 -10.17 -35.27
N VAL A 135 -24.28 -10.33 -34.02
CA VAL A 135 -22.91 -10.03 -33.59
C VAL A 135 -22.37 -11.22 -32.85
N GLY A 136 -21.19 -11.68 -33.24
CA GLY A 136 -20.48 -12.74 -32.56
C GLY A 136 -18.97 -12.53 -32.63
N GLY A 137 -18.24 -13.21 -31.77
CA GLY A 137 -16.79 -13.10 -31.76
C GLY A 137 -16.14 -13.93 -30.68
N VAL A 138 -14.82 -13.96 -30.78
CA VAL A 138 -13.94 -14.61 -29.82
C VAL A 138 -12.90 -13.61 -29.34
N ARG A 139 -12.56 -13.69 -28.05
CA ARG A 139 -11.52 -12.91 -27.41
C ARG A 139 -10.64 -13.84 -26.58
N VAL A 140 -9.35 -13.70 -26.71
CA VAL A 140 -8.35 -14.36 -25.88
C VAL A 140 -7.61 -13.27 -25.12
N GLU A 141 -7.48 -13.48 -23.83
CA GLU A 141 -6.75 -12.59 -22.95
C GLU A 141 -5.79 -13.40 -22.07
N SER A 142 -4.56 -12.91 -21.95
CA SER A 142 -3.54 -13.45 -21.07
C SER A 142 -3.08 -12.36 -20.13
N THR A 143 -3.17 -12.62 -18.83
CA THR A 143 -2.66 -11.73 -17.78
C THR A 143 -1.51 -12.43 -17.06
N THR A 144 -0.41 -11.72 -16.89
CA THR A 144 0.76 -12.18 -16.14
C THR A 144 1.09 -11.15 -15.09
N ASP A 145 1.11 -11.59 -13.83
CA ASP A 145 1.47 -10.78 -12.69
C ASP A 145 2.79 -11.25 -12.09
N LYS A 146 3.67 -10.28 -11.80
CA LYS A 146 4.92 -10.49 -11.08
C LYS A 146 4.96 -9.58 -9.88
N GLY A 147 5.13 -10.17 -8.70
CA GLY A 147 5.33 -9.49 -7.44
C GLY A 147 6.73 -9.72 -6.90
N GLU A 148 7.40 -8.67 -6.46
CA GLU A 148 8.69 -8.70 -5.79
C GLU A 148 8.58 -7.88 -4.51
N GLY A 149 9.14 -8.37 -3.43
CA GLY A 149 9.24 -7.65 -2.17
C GLY A 149 10.53 -7.98 -1.45
N PRO A 150 11.04 -7.07 -0.63
CA PRO A 150 12.21 -7.35 0.19
C PRO A 150 11.87 -8.37 1.28
N LEU A 151 12.87 -9.13 1.71
CA LEU A 151 12.74 -10.05 2.84
C LEU A 151 12.88 -9.27 4.15
N ASP A 152 11.86 -9.34 5.00
CA ASP A 152 11.95 -8.84 6.38
C ASP A 152 12.56 -9.91 7.28
N ASN A 153 13.87 -9.79 7.50
CA ASN A 153 14.60 -10.69 8.39
C ASN A 153 15.45 -9.86 9.37
N ILE A 154 14.84 -9.50 10.50
CA ILE A 154 15.51 -8.72 11.55
C ILE A 154 16.77 -9.44 12.05
N GLY A 155 16.71 -10.77 12.24
CA GLY A 155 17.82 -11.53 12.77
C GLY A 155 19.04 -11.62 11.85
N ALA A 156 18.86 -11.38 10.53
CA ALA A 156 19.96 -11.33 9.57
C ALA A 156 20.50 -9.90 9.35
N THR A 157 19.74 -8.89 9.78
CA THR A 157 20.08 -7.47 9.52
C THR A 157 20.57 -6.75 10.77
N PHE A 158 20.20 -7.26 11.95
CA PHE A 158 20.49 -6.63 13.23
C PHE A 158 21.09 -7.65 14.20
N VAL A 159 22.06 -7.20 14.99
CA VAL A 159 22.61 -7.94 16.12
C VAL A 159 21.99 -7.41 17.42
N ARG A 160 22.10 -8.19 18.51
CA ARG A 160 21.68 -7.71 19.82
C ARG A 160 22.87 -7.12 20.57
N ASP A 161 22.68 -5.92 21.10
CA ASP A 161 23.61 -5.31 22.04
C ASP A 161 23.56 -6.04 23.42
N PRO A 162 24.48 -5.76 24.35
CA PRO A 162 24.50 -6.37 25.69
C PRO A 162 23.21 -6.08 26.50
N ASN A 163 22.45 -5.05 26.15
CA ASN A 163 21.18 -4.68 26.75
C ASN A 163 19.97 -5.36 26.09
N GLY A 164 20.22 -6.20 25.07
CA GLY A 164 19.19 -6.93 24.34
C GLY A 164 18.46 -6.13 23.26
N ASN A 165 18.87 -4.89 22.96
CA ASN A 165 18.29 -4.10 21.88
C ASN A 165 18.86 -4.54 20.53
N TYR A 166 18.05 -4.47 19.50
CA TYR A 166 18.53 -4.68 18.13
C TYR A 166 19.28 -3.44 17.65
N VAL A 167 20.53 -3.62 17.24
CA VAL A 167 21.37 -2.62 16.60
C VAL A 167 21.85 -3.13 15.25
N ARG A 168 22.04 -2.23 14.28
CA ARG A 168 22.51 -2.62 12.95
C ARG A 168 23.95 -3.17 13.06
N ASP A 169 24.19 -4.29 12.41
CA ASP A 169 25.54 -4.81 12.23
C ASP A 169 26.33 -3.87 11.32
N ALA A 170 27.52 -3.43 11.78
CA ALA A 170 28.29 -2.38 11.12
C ALA A 170 29.11 -2.91 9.92
#